data_9cb8e1f43cb9b1fc216f259e422e3582
#
_entry.id   9cb8e1f43cb9b1fc216f259e422e3582
#
_cell.length_a   1.000
_cell.length_b   1.000
_cell.length_c   1.000
_cell.angle_alpha   90.00
_cell.angle_beta   90.00
_cell.angle_gamma   90.00
#
_symmetry.space_group_name_H-M   'P 1'
#
loop_
_entity.id
_entity.type
_entity.pdbx_description
1 polymer ?
#
loop_
_entity_poly.entity_id
_entity_poly.type
_entity_poly.pdbx_seq_one_letter_code
_entity_poly.pdbx_strand_id
1 'polypeptide(L)'
;WFGNVFQTLEENTAYSYLVNDHCAADALTAYSFRNLADESIAIDWPIDLAQAELSEKDRKHPRLHEITPLTPDPLLIVGASGQLGRELVRQLTAQNIPFEAVDRNQLDLGTPEKWRNAFRWRSYRAVINAAAYTAVDNAETPEGRREAWAANAHGVAALASVCEEANLPLVHVSTDYVFDGALPVGQEYSVEHPISPLSV
;
A
#
# COMPACT_ATOMS: atom_id res chain seq x y z
N TRP A 1 5.21 -3.64 12.74
CA TRP A 1 5.95 -2.76 13.64
C TRP A 1 7.43 -2.96 13.42
N PHE A 2 8.12 -1.91 12.97
CA PHE A 2 9.59 -1.90 12.91
C PHE A 2 10.06 -0.76 13.80
N GLY A 3 10.55 -1.08 14.98
CA GLY A 3 11.22 -0.15 15.88
C GLY A 3 12.69 -0.53 15.96
N ASN A 4 13.57 0.44 15.84
CA ASN A 4 14.99 0.25 16.10
C ASN A 4 15.30 0.78 17.48
N VAL A 5 15.92 -0.05 18.29
CA VAL A 5 16.49 0.31 19.58
C VAL A 5 17.86 -0.36 19.68
N PHE A 6 18.80 0.32 20.28
CA PHE A 6 20.16 -0.21 20.42
C PHE A 6 20.78 0.24 21.76
N GLN A 7 21.72 -0.53 22.22
CA GLN A 7 22.56 -0.21 23.35
C GLN A 7 24.03 -0.32 22.91
N THR A 8 24.81 0.73 23.12
CA THR A 8 26.26 0.67 22.86
C THR A 8 26.95 0.03 24.05
N LEU A 9 27.91 -0.87 23.80
CA LEU A 9 28.64 -1.62 24.81
C LEU A 9 30.05 -1.08 25.01
N GLU A 10 30.48 -0.16 24.14
CA GLU A 10 31.84 0.44 24.17
C GLU A 10 31.73 1.95 24.05
N GLU A 11 32.72 2.65 24.65
CA GLU A 11 32.86 4.10 24.53
C GLU A 11 33.17 4.50 23.07
N ASN A 12 32.78 5.71 22.69
CA ASN A 12 33.00 6.29 21.36
C ASN A 12 32.40 5.47 20.19
N THR A 13 31.34 4.70 20.44
CA THR A 13 30.61 4.00 19.40
C THR A 13 29.81 4.99 18.53
N ALA A 14 29.99 4.93 17.21
CA ALA A 14 29.18 5.67 16.25
C ALA A 14 28.12 4.77 15.66
N TYR A 15 26.86 5.19 15.72
CA TYR A 15 25.75 4.50 15.11
C TYR A 15 25.17 5.34 13.97
N SER A 16 25.08 4.75 12.78
CA SER A 16 24.52 5.39 11.59
C SER A 16 23.36 4.55 11.04
N TYR A 17 22.28 5.19 10.68
CA TYR A 17 21.15 4.54 10.04
C TYR A 17 20.61 5.41 8.89
N LEU A 18 20.03 4.75 7.91
CA LEU A 18 19.37 5.41 6.80
C LEU A 18 17.87 5.48 7.08
N VAL A 19 17.28 6.60 6.73
CA VAL A 19 15.83 6.80 6.72
C VAL A 19 15.37 6.99 5.28
N ASN A 20 14.21 6.45 4.96
CA ASN A 20 13.64 6.53 3.61
C ASN A 20 12.77 7.78 3.40
N ASP A 21 12.79 8.71 4.35
CA ASP A 21 12.11 9.99 4.21
C ASP A 21 12.94 11.13 4.81
N HIS A 22 12.62 12.37 4.44
CA HIS A 22 13.30 13.54 4.99
C HIS A 22 12.92 13.75 6.46
N CYS A 23 13.92 14.03 7.29
CA CYS A 23 13.71 14.44 8.66
C CYS A 23 13.18 15.87 8.67
N ALA A 24 11.87 16.04 8.69
CA ALA A 24 11.19 17.33 8.81
C ALA A 24 10.72 17.56 10.27
N ALA A 25 10.57 18.81 10.67
CA ALA A 25 10.15 19.14 12.03
C ALA A 25 8.76 18.58 12.40
N ASP A 26 7.90 18.40 11.42
CA ASP A 26 6.58 17.79 11.52
C ASP A 26 6.60 16.25 11.47
N ALA A 27 7.71 15.64 11.07
CA ALA A 27 7.89 14.20 11.08
C ALA A 27 7.83 13.60 12.51
N LEU A 28 8.02 14.40 13.55
CA LEU A 28 7.87 13.97 14.93
C LEU A 28 6.46 13.44 15.26
N THR A 29 5.44 13.84 14.51
CA THR A 29 4.08 13.32 14.64
C THR A 29 3.89 11.97 13.95
N ALA A 30 4.77 11.60 13.02
CA ALA A 30 4.77 10.33 12.31
C ALA A 30 5.55 9.22 13.05
N TYR A 31 6.29 9.56 14.10
CA TYR A 31 7.06 8.61 14.89
C TYR A 31 6.47 8.46 16.29
N SER A 32 6.55 7.26 16.79
CA SER A 32 6.12 6.95 18.14
C SER A 32 7.32 6.42 18.93
N PHE A 33 7.61 7.09 20.03
CA PHE A 33 8.71 6.72 20.94
C PHE A 33 8.17 5.89 22.10
N ARG A 34 9.01 5.03 22.66
CA ARG A 34 8.67 4.15 23.77
C ARG A 34 9.70 4.28 24.89
N ASN A 35 9.25 4.15 26.11
CA ASN A 35 10.11 4.08 27.25
C ASN A 35 10.90 2.76 27.21
N LEU A 36 12.23 2.84 27.27
CA LEU A 36 13.13 1.69 27.21
C LEU A 36 12.97 0.76 28.44
N ALA A 37 12.50 1.31 29.56
CA ALA A 37 12.23 0.59 30.79
C ALA A 37 10.79 0.08 30.89
N ASP A 38 10.05 0.02 29.77
CA ASP A 38 8.69 -0.53 29.74
C ASP A 38 8.73 -2.05 29.84
N GLU A 39 8.29 -2.57 30.96
CA GLU A 39 8.30 -4.01 31.25
C GLU A 39 7.44 -4.83 30.29
N SER A 40 6.42 -4.22 29.67
CA SER A 40 5.56 -4.89 28.69
C SER A 40 6.25 -5.20 27.37
N ILE A 41 7.38 -4.51 27.07
CA ILE A 41 8.18 -4.75 25.87
C ILE A 41 9.17 -5.90 26.08
N ALA A 42 9.54 -6.16 27.34
CA ALA A 42 10.40 -7.27 27.78
C ALA A 42 11.73 -7.37 27.01
N ILE A 43 12.43 -6.24 26.83
CA ILE A 43 13.74 -6.23 26.19
C ILE A 43 14.78 -6.69 27.20
N ASP A 44 15.53 -7.74 26.83
CA ASP A 44 16.67 -8.23 27.61
C ASP A 44 17.91 -7.40 27.26
N TRP A 45 18.18 -6.39 28.09
CA TRP A 45 19.28 -5.45 27.88
C TRP A 45 20.61 -6.07 28.34
N PRO A 46 21.66 -6.05 27.51
CA PRO A 46 23.00 -6.51 27.91
C PRO A 46 23.58 -5.78 29.14
N ILE A 47 23.27 -4.49 29.25
CA ILE A 47 23.59 -3.66 30.42
C ILE A 47 22.27 -3.23 31.05
N ASP A 48 22.12 -3.43 32.35
CA ASP A 48 20.95 -2.97 33.09
C ASP A 48 20.73 -1.47 32.86
N LEU A 49 19.49 -1.08 32.55
CA LEU A 49 19.15 0.31 32.28
C LEU A 49 19.41 1.25 33.46
N ALA A 50 19.48 0.73 34.70
CA ALA A 50 19.88 1.51 35.87
C ALA A 50 21.38 1.89 35.85
N GLN A 51 22.20 1.14 35.11
CA GLN A 51 23.62 1.36 34.92
C GLN A 51 23.97 2.01 33.59
N ALA A 52 23.03 1.99 32.65
CA ALA A 52 23.18 2.57 31.33
C ALA A 52 23.07 4.11 31.36
N GLU A 53 23.88 4.76 30.53
CA GLU A 53 23.74 6.19 30.29
C GLU A 53 22.55 6.42 29.32
N LEU A 54 21.51 7.07 29.79
CA LEU A 54 20.32 7.40 29.03
C LEU A 54 20.12 8.91 29.00
N SER A 55 19.71 9.42 27.83
CA SER A 55 19.31 10.84 27.74
C SER A 55 18.07 11.12 28.58
N GLU A 56 17.94 12.37 29.04
CA GLU A 56 16.71 12.86 29.72
C GLU A 56 15.46 12.61 28.88
N LYS A 57 15.57 12.70 27.55
CA LYS A 57 14.48 12.49 26.62
C LYS A 57 14.05 11.01 26.63
N ASP A 58 15.01 10.09 26.54
CA ASP A 58 14.73 8.64 26.50
C ASP A 58 14.09 8.17 27.82
N ARG A 59 14.51 8.73 28.94
CA ARG A 59 13.93 8.46 30.27
C ARG A 59 12.45 8.91 30.36
N LYS A 60 12.06 9.97 29.64
CA LYS A 60 10.74 10.59 29.69
C LYS A 60 9.77 10.08 28.62
N HIS A 61 10.18 9.17 27.76
CA HIS A 61 9.26 8.59 26.79
C HIS A 61 8.09 7.87 27.48
N PRO A 62 6.88 7.93 26.91
CA PRO A 62 5.71 7.28 27.48
C PRO A 62 5.82 5.75 27.43
N ARG A 63 5.17 5.08 28.37
CA ARG A 63 5.03 3.62 28.36
C ARG A 63 4.00 3.17 27.31
N LEU A 64 4.02 1.92 26.91
CA LEU A 64 3.17 1.39 25.83
C LEU A 64 1.67 1.62 26.08
N HIS A 65 1.23 1.46 27.33
CA HIS A 65 -0.17 1.66 27.69
C HIS A 65 -0.61 3.14 27.73
N GLU A 66 0.32 4.09 27.74
CA GLU A 66 0.07 5.54 27.73
C GLU A 66 -0.01 6.11 26.30
N ILE A 67 0.29 5.30 25.29
CA ILE A 67 0.42 5.76 23.92
C ILE A 67 -0.82 5.43 23.11
N THR A 68 -1.35 6.42 22.41
CA THR A 68 -2.34 6.18 21.38
C THR A 68 -1.64 5.55 20.17
N PRO A 69 -2.08 4.36 19.71
CA PRO A 69 -1.53 3.76 18.49
C PRO A 69 -1.65 4.71 17.30
N LEU A 70 -0.60 4.77 16.49
CA LEU A 70 -0.66 5.50 15.21
C LEU A 70 -1.74 4.85 14.34
N THR A 71 -2.55 5.68 13.70
CA THR A 71 -3.50 5.21 12.70
C THR A 71 -2.70 4.63 11.53
N PRO A 72 -2.97 3.38 11.11
CA PRO A 72 -2.32 2.84 9.93
C PRO A 72 -2.61 3.69 8.69
N ASP A 73 -1.62 3.82 7.80
CA ASP A 73 -1.84 4.46 6.51
C ASP A 73 -3.03 3.83 5.78
N PRO A 74 -3.85 4.61 5.08
CA PRO A 74 -5.04 4.11 4.41
C PRO A 74 -4.70 3.23 3.21
N LEU A 75 -5.64 2.37 2.81
CA LEU A 75 -5.65 1.73 1.49
C LEU A 75 -6.18 2.73 0.46
N LEU A 76 -5.59 2.76 -0.74
CA LEU A 76 -6.19 3.46 -1.87
C LEU A 76 -7.02 2.48 -2.71
N ILE A 77 -8.32 2.76 -2.86
CA ILE A 77 -9.24 1.96 -3.68
C ILE A 77 -9.52 2.71 -4.97
N VAL A 78 -8.99 2.22 -6.07
CA VAL A 78 -9.20 2.79 -7.41
C VAL A 78 -10.42 2.12 -8.05
N GLY A 79 -11.34 2.90 -8.59
CA GLY A 79 -12.59 2.39 -9.17
C GLY A 79 -13.70 2.14 -8.14
N ALA A 80 -13.74 2.96 -7.09
CA ALA A 80 -14.68 2.83 -5.97
C ALA A 80 -16.16 2.87 -6.36
N SER A 81 -16.53 3.45 -7.49
CA SER A 81 -17.91 3.50 -8.00
C SER A 81 -18.37 2.22 -8.72
N GLY A 82 -17.44 1.32 -9.09
CA GLY A 82 -17.73 0.03 -9.69
C GLY A 82 -18.35 -0.99 -8.72
N GLN A 83 -18.77 -2.17 -9.23
CA GLN A 83 -19.38 -3.22 -8.40
C GLN A 83 -18.42 -3.67 -7.30
N LEU A 84 -17.22 -4.10 -7.66
CA LEU A 84 -16.19 -4.55 -6.72
C LEU A 84 -15.76 -3.40 -5.80
N GLY A 85 -15.53 -2.19 -6.34
CA GLY A 85 -15.11 -1.04 -5.55
C GLY A 85 -16.09 -0.69 -4.45
N ARG A 86 -17.40 -0.67 -4.75
CA ARG A 86 -18.46 -0.43 -3.75
C ARG A 86 -18.47 -1.49 -2.64
N GLU A 87 -18.28 -2.76 -3.00
CA GLU A 87 -18.25 -3.84 -2.02
C GLU A 87 -16.99 -3.74 -1.13
N LEU A 88 -15.84 -3.44 -1.71
CA LEU A 88 -14.60 -3.17 -0.93
C LEU A 88 -14.80 -2.03 0.06
N VAL A 89 -15.35 -0.90 -0.39
CA VAL A 89 -15.66 0.25 0.47
C VAL A 89 -16.59 -0.16 1.62
N ARG A 90 -17.66 -0.92 1.32
CA ARG A 90 -18.59 -1.41 2.34
C ARG A 90 -17.90 -2.28 3.39
N GLN A 91 -17.07 -3.22 2.95
CA GLN A 91 -16.36 -4.15 3.86
C GLN A 91 -15.31 -3.43 4.70
N LEU A 92 -14.51 -2.55 4.10
CA LEU A 92 -13.49 -1.79 4.82
C LEU A 92 -14.10 -0.86 5.86
N THR A 93 -15.24 -0.23 5.52
CA THR A 93 -16.01 0.58 6.48
C THR A 93 -16.51 -0.27 7.65
N ALA A 94 -17.09 -1.44 7.38
CA ALA A 94 -17.60 -2.34 8.43
C ALA A 94 -16.49 -2.86 9.36
N GLN A 95 -15.27 -2.97 8.87
CA GLN A 95 -14.11 -3.43 9.62
C GLN A 95 -13.29 -2.29 10.25
N ASN A 96 -13.70 -1.04 10.10
CA ASN A 96 -12.97 0.15 10.52
C ASN A 96 -11.51 0.19 9.99
N ILE A 97 -11.29 -0.30 8.77
CA ILE A 97 -9.99 -0.24 8.10
C ILE A 97 -9.89 1.10 7.38
N PRO A 98 -8.85 1.93 7.62
CA PRO A 98 -8.68 3.19 6.92
C PRO A 98 -8.47 3.00 5.42
N PHE A 99 -9.19 3.78 4.62
CA PHE A 99 -9.04 3.79 3.16
C PHE A 99 -9.41 5.16 2.58
N GLU A 100 -8.89 5.42 1.39
CA GLU A 100 -9.35 6.48 0.48
C GLU A 100 -9.94 5.81 -0.75
N ALA A 101 -11.12 6.24 -1.16
CA ALA A 101 -11.86 5.66 -2.28
C ALA A 101 -11.95 6.70 -3.40
N VAL A 102 -11.41 6.36 -4.58
CA VAL A 102 -11.41 7.24 -5.74
C VAL A 102 -12.18 6.63 -6.91
N ASP A 103 -12.95 7.48 -7.57
CA ASP A 103 -13.69 7.12 -8.78
C ASP A 103 -12.94 7.60 -10.05
N ARG A 104 -13.54 7.38 -11.22
CA ARG A 104 -12.98 7.75 -12.52
C ARG A 104 -12.73 9.26 -12.66
N ASN A 105 -13.48 10.12 -11.97
CA ASN A 105 -13.29 11.58 -12.06
C ASN A 105 -12.00 12.02 -11.35
N GLN A 106 -11.59 11.28 -10.32
CA GLN A 106 -10.40 11.57 -9.52
C GLN A 106 -9.18 10.83 -10.07
N LEU A 107 -9.36 9.57 -10.51
CA LEU A 107 -8.31 8.75 -11.10
C LEU A 107 -8.87 7.95 -12.27
N ASP A 108 -8.74 8.51 -13.49
CA ASP A 108 -9.05 7.81 -14.73
C ASP A 108 -7.81 7.08 -15.25
N LEU A 109 -7.80 5.76 -15.20
CA LEU A 109 -6.70 4.93 -15.69
C LEU A 109 -6.31 5.28 -17.13
N GLY A 110 -7.26 5.70 -17.97
CA GLY A 110 -7.01 6.09 -19.36
C GLY A 110 -6.20 7.40 -19.53
N THR A 111 -5.96 8.14 -18.44
CA THR A 111 -5.25 9.44 -18.48
C THR A 111 -4.19 9.55 -17.37
N PRO A 112 -3.14 8.69 -17.38
CA PRO A 112 -2.15 8.63 -16.30
C PRO A 112 -1.41 9.94 -16.05
N GLU A 113 -1.24 10.77 -17.06
CA GLU A 113 -0.61 12.09 -16.95
C GLU A 113 -1.34 13.04 -15.99
N LYS A 114 -2.65 12.84 -15.75
CA LYS A 114 -3.45 13.69 -14.88
C LYS A 114 -3.33 13.33 -13.40
N TRP A 115 -3.15 12.05 -13.07
CA TRP A 115 -3.19 11.59 -11.69
C TRP A 115 -1.83 11.14 -11.13
N ARG A 116 -0.86 10.80 -11.99
CA ARG A 116 0.44 10.27 -11.52
C ARG A 116 1.09 11.14 -10.44
N ASN A 117 1.02 12.46 -10.57
CA ASN A 117 1.59 13.43 -9.64
C ASN A 117 0.56 14.09 -8.72
N ALA A 118 -0.71 13.68 -8.79
CA ALA A 118 -1.79 14.29 -8.00
C ALA A 118 -1.93 13.68 -6.61
N PHE A 119 -1.42 12.48 -6.41
CA PHE A 119 -1.53 11.74 -5.15
C PHE A 119 -0.20 11.74 -4.38
N ARG A 120 -0.31 11.73 -3.05
CA ARG A 120 0.83 11.49 -2.15
C ARG A 120 0.98 9.98 -1.94
N TRP A 121 1.46 9.27 -2.96
CA TRP A 121 1.50 7.81 -3.02
C TRP A 121 2.06 7.16 -1.75
N ARG A 122 3.13 7.71 -1.19
CA ARG A 122 3.76 7.20 0.03
C ARG A 122 2.93 7.35 1.30
N SER A 123 1.76 8.03 1.24
CA SER A 123 0.83 8.11 2.36
C SER A 123 -0.17 6.95 2.39
N TYR A 124 -0.07 6.01 1.46
CA TYR A 124 -0.86 4.79 1.45
C TYR A 124 -0.03 3.58 1.86
N ARG A 125 -0.66 2.56 2.42
CA ARG A 125 -0.02 1.28 2.73
C ARG A 125 -0.11 0.26 1.60
N ALA A 126 -1.10 0.39 0.73
CA ALA A 126 -1.28 -0.41 -0.49
C ALA A 126 -2.34 0.23 -1.40
N VAL A 127 -2.32 -0.16 -2.68
CA VAL A 127 -3.31 0.23 -3.68
C VAL A 127 -4.09 -1.01 -4.12
N ILE A 128 -5.42 -0.90 -4.19
CA ILE A 128 -6.30 -1.94 -4.76
C ILE A 128 -6.94 -1.35 -6.00
N ASN A 129 -6.58 -1.88 -7.16
CA ASN A 129 -7.20 -1.48 -8.42
C ASN A 129 -8.40 -2.37 -8.74
N ALA A 130 -9.60 -1.82 -8.54
CA ALA A 130 -10.89 -2.40 -8.93
C ALA A 130 -11.47 -1.71 -10.17
N ALA A 131 -10.71 -0.83 -10.84
CA ALA A 131 -11.12 -0.15 -12.06
C ALA A 131 -10.68 -0.93 -13.30
N ALA A 132 -11.57 -1.01 -14.27
CA ALA A 132 -11.29 -1.54 -15.58
C ALA A 132 -12.27 -0.96 -16.60
N TYR A 133 -11.91 -1.00 -17.88
CA TYR A 133 -12.85 -0.87 -18.99
C TYR A 133 -13.50 -2.24 -19.20
N THR A 134 -14.82 -2.32 -19.03
CA THR A 134 -15.57 -3.58 -19.01
C THR A 134 -16.63 -3.69 -20.10
N ALA A 135 -16.72 -2.69 -21.01
CA ALA A 135 -17.66 -2.73 -22.15
C ALA A 135 -17.05 -3.58 -23.29
N VAL A 136 -17.08 -4.91 -23.10
CA VAL A 136 -16.42 -5.90 -23.96
C VAL A 136 -16.81 -5.75 -25.43
N ASP A 137 -18.12 -5.70 -25.72
CA ASP A 137 -18.60 -5.56 -27.11
C ASP A 137 -18.13 -4.24 -27.74
N ASN A 138 -18.10 -3.16 -26.97
CA ASN A 138 -17.61 -1.88 -27.47
C ASN A 138 -16.10 -1.89 -27.69
N ALA A 139 -15.33 -2.70 -26.96
CA ALA A 139 -13.90 -2.86 -27.14
C ALA A 139 -13.53 -3.41 -28.52
N GLU A 140 -14.45 -4.07 -29.21
CA GLU A 140 -14.25 -4.53 -30.61
C GLU A 140 -14.35 -3.40 -31.63
N THR A 141 -14.87 -2.24 -31.26
CA THR A 141 -14.84 -1.03 -32.11
C THR A 141 -13.46 -0.36 -32.05
N PRO A 142 -13.05 0.42 -33.08
CA PRO A 142 -11.79 1.15 -33.05
C PRO A 142 -11.65 2.12 -31.87
N GLU A 143 -12.75 2.79 -31.49
CA GLU A 143 -12.82 3.73 -30.36
C GLU A 143 -12.73 2.99 -29.04
N GLY A 144 -13.60 1.99 -28.82
CA GLY A 144 -13.62 1.21 -27.60
C GLY A 144 -12.32 0.44 -27.37
N ARG A 145 -11.68 -0.04 -28.43
CA ARG A 145 -10.35 -0.66 -28.36
C ARG A 145 -9.29 0.27 -27.81
N ARG A 146 -9.26 1.54 -28.29
CA ARG A 146 -8.35 2.54 -27.76
C ARG A 146 -8.59 2.82 -26.29
N GLU A 147 -9.87 2.93 -25.88
CA GLU A 147 -10.24 3.17 -24.49
C GLU A 147 -9.88 1.95 -23.60
N ALA A 148 -10.14 0.73 -24.08
CA ALA A 148 -9.79 -0.48 -23.37
C ALA A 148 -8.26 -0.60 -23.16
N TRP A 149 -7.47 -0.39 -24.21
CA TRP A 149 -6.01 -0.37 -24.10
C TRP A 149 -5.48 0.74 -23.20
N ALA A 150 -6.06 1.93 -23.28
CA ALA A 150 -5.67 3.05 -22.42
C ALA A 150 -5.92 2.74 -20.94
N ALA A 151 -7.09 2.18 -20.61
CA ALA A 151 -7.44 1.88 -19.22
C ALA A 151 -6.80 0.58 -18.70
N ASN A 152 -6.96 -0.54 -19.45
CA ASN A 152 -6.63 -1.89 -18.94
C ASN A 152 -5.16 -2.28 -19.14
N ALA A 153 -4.45 -1.60 -20.04
CA ALA A 153 -3.03 -1.85 -20.28
C ALA A 153 -2.16 -0.67 -19.84
N HIS A 154 -2.25 0.47 -20.52
CA HIS A 154 -1.36 1.60 -20.23
C HIS A 154 -1.59 2.20 -18.85
N GLY A 155 -2.85 2.37 -18.45
CA GLY A 155 -3.20 2.90 -17.13
C GLY A 155 -2.74 1.98 -16.00
N VAL A 156 -2.92 0.67 -16.16
CA VAL A 156 -2.45 -0.32 -15.17
C VAL A 156 -0.93 -0.34 -15.09
N ALA A 157 -0.23 -0.29 -16.24
CA ALA A 157 1.23 -0.21 -16.26
C ALA A 157 1.74 1.07 -15.56
N ALA A 158 1.10 2.22 -15.81
CA ALA A 158 1.41 3.47 -15.13
C ALA A 158 1.17 3.39 -13.62
N LEU A 159 0.06 2.77 -13.19
CA LEU A 159 -0.25 2.58 -11.77
C LEU A 159 0.77 1.65 -11.09
N ALA A 160 1.17 0.58 -11.76
CA ALA A 160 2.21 -0.33 -11.27
C ALA A 160 3.57 0.38 -11.12
N SER A 161 3.96 1.20 -12.10
CA SER A 161 5.19 2.00 -12.03
C SER A 161 5.20 2.97 -10.84
N VAL A 162 4.09 3.65 -10.58
CA VAL A 162 3.98 4.55 -9.44
C VAL A 162 4.02 3.79 -8.11
N CYS A 163 3.36 2.63 -8.03
CA CYS A 163 3.41 1.79 -6.85
C CYS A 163 4.84 1.28 -6.59
N GLU A 164 5.58 0.90 -7.63
CA GLU A 164 6.99 0.51 -7.53
C GLU A 164 7.86 1.68 -7.03
N GLU A 165 7.75 2.87 -7.63
CA GLU A 165 8.49 4.08 -7.23
C GLU A 165 8.20 4.48 -5.77
N ALA A 166 6.98 4.24 -5.30
CA ALA A 166 6.55 4.53 -3.93
C ALA A 166 6.80 3.38 -2.95
N ASN A 167 7.26 2.22 -3.43
CA ASN A 167 7.39 0.97 -2.67
C ASN A 167 6.06 0.51 -2.04
N LEU A 168 4.98 0.56 -2.83
CA LEU A 168 3.63 0.19 -2.43
C LEU A 168 3.20 -1.16 -3.00
N PRO A 169 2.62 -2.05 -2.21
CA PRO A 169 1.91 -3.22 -2.74
C PRO A 169 0.75 -2.79 -3.64
N LEU A 170 0.65 -3.38 -4.82
CA LEU A 170 -0.48 -3.24 -5.73
C LEU A 170 -1.25 -4.55 -5.83
N VAL A 171 -2.55 -4.51 -5.53
CA VAL A 171 -3.49 -5.59 -5.85
C VAL A 171 -4.28 -5.17 -7.08
N HIS A 172 -4.11 -5.91 -8.17
CA HIS A 172 -4.83 -5.68 -9.42
C HIS A 172 -5.72 -6.87 -9.75
N VAL A 173 -6.98 -6.61 -10.07
CA VAL A 173 -7.94 -7.65 -10.46
C VAL A 173 -7.79 -7.90 -11.97
N SER A 174 -7.46 -9.13 -12.32
CA SER A 174 -7.36 -9.60 -13.70
C SER A 174 -8.71 -10.15 -14.18
N THR A 175 -8.73 -10.78 -15.36
CA THR A 175 -9.93 -11.34 -16.01
C THR A 175 -9.65 -12.76 -16.49
N ASP A 176 -10.67 -13.61 -16.47
CA ASP A 176 -10.68 -14.93 -17.08
C ASP A 176 -10.67 -14.88 -18.62
N TYR A 177 -10.98 -13.74 -19.21
CA TYR A 177 -10.88 -13.52 -20.67
C TYR A 177 -9.44 -13.59 -21.22
N VAL A 178 -8.47 -13.76 -20.36
CA VAL A 178 -7.09 -14.10 -20.78
C VAL A 178 -7.00 -15.52 -21.38
N PHE A 179 -8.01 -16.38 -21.17
CA PHE A 179 -8.09 -17.74 -21.69
C PHE A 179 -9.06 -17.83 -22.87
N ASP A 180 -8.93 -18.88 -23.68
CA ASP A 180 -9.74 -19.12 -24.89
C ASP A 180 -11.11 -19.76 -24.59
N GLY A 181 -11.40 -20.17 -23.36
CA GLY A 181 -12.66 -20.83 -23.00
C GLY A 181 -12.82 -22.23 -23.61
N ALA A 182 -11.78 -22.84 -24.16
CA ALA A 182 -11.84 -24.10 -24.90
C ALA A 182 -11.79 -25.36 -24.04
N LEU A 183 -11.59 -25.24 -22.73
CA LEU A 183 -11.58 -26.39 -21.82
C LEU A 183 -12.95 -27.09 -21.79
N PRO A 184 -12.97 -28.44 -21.79
CA PRO A 184 -14.19 -29.23 -21.60
C PRO A 184 -14.89 -28.89 -20.28
N VAL A 185 -16.22 -29.03 -20.25
CA VAL A 185 -17.01 -28.87 -19.02
C VAL A 185 -16.47 -29.77 -17.91
N GLY A 186 -16.24 -29.18 -16.75
CA GLY A 186 -15.69 -29.86 -15.56
C GLY A 186 -14.18 -29.82 -15.45
N GLN A 187 -13.48 -29.15 -16.38
CA GLN A 187 -12.06 -28.83 -16.25
C GLN A 187 -11.88 -27.34 -15.92
N GLU A 188 -10.78 -27.02 -15.26
CA GLU A 188 -10.46 -25.67 -14.79
C GLU A 188 -9.12 -25.19 -15.41
N TYR A 189 -9.06 -23.91 -15.73
CA TYR A 189 -7.79 -23.27 -16.08
C TYR A 189 -6.97 -23.07 -14.80
N SER A 190 -5.69 -23.40 -14.87
CA SER A 190 -4.73 -23.05 -13.83
C SER A 190 -4.03 -21.74 -14.19
N VAL A 191 -3.33 -21.17 -13.23
CA VAL A 191 -2.52 -19.96 -13.44
C VAL A 191 -1.35 -20.17 -14.41
N GLU A 192 -0.99 -21.43 -14.66
CA GLU A 192 0.08 -21.83 -15.58
C GLU A 192 -0.40 -22.08 -17.02
N HIS A 193 -1.72 -22.02 -17.26
CA HIS A 193 -2.23 -22.19 -18.62
C HIS A 193 -1.75 -21.06 -19.53
N PRO A 194 -1.41 -21.36 -20.81
CA PRO A 194 -1.08 -20.33 -21.77
C PRO A 194 -2.21 -19.32 -21.95
N ILE A 195 -1.84 -18.04 -22.04
CA ILE A 195 -2.80 -16.97 -22.33
C ILE A 195 -3.18 -17.04 -23.81
N SER A 196 -4.47 -17.04 -24.10
CA SER A 196 -5.03 -17.11 -25.46
C SER A 196 -6.37 -16.37 -25.54
N PRO A 197 -6.39 -15.03 -25.35
CA PRO A 197 -7.63 -14.27 -25.40
C PRO A 197 -8.25 -14.27 -26.79
N LEU A 198 -9.59 -14.36 -26.85
CA LEU A 198 -10.35 -14.32 -28.11
C LEU A 198 -10.80 -12.91 -28.49
N SER A 199 -10.71 -11.96 -27.58
CA SER A 199 -11.08 -10.56 -27.75
C SER A 199 -9.96 -9.61 -27.34
N VAL A 200 -10.17 -8.30 -27.53
CA VAL A 200 -9.20 -7.25 -27.16
C VAL A 200 -9.13 -7.05 -25.66
#